data_d7c33cfc346c691436e149dbcd0c3314
#
_entry.id   d7c33cfc346c691436e149dbcd0c3314
#
_cell.length_a   1.000
_cell.length_b   1.000
_cell.length_c   1.000
_cell.angle_alpha   90.00
_cell.angle_beta   90.00
_cell.angle_gamma   90.00
#
_symmetry.space_group_name_H-M   'P 1'
#
loop_
_entity.id
_entity.type
_entity.pdbx_description
1 polymer ?
#
loop_
_entity_poly.entity_id
_entity_poly.type
_entity_poly.pdbx_seq_one_letter_code
_entity_poly.pdbx_strand_id
1 'polypeptide(L)'
;MNYFQLLAKLDSIYQRNQGKSLTGRNLVQKIQQAIPFTECKIVQNNTLAIYNTNLQVSGVYDPELDVDGLPPIEVEISFPKKQPEFILDDSDLTRQQWNNMIVDVVGTLGHEFIHMSQFRRRKFRWGRCYISNSQTQAVSDAQEYYGIPDEVDAYAWTAAANMTHGLINNGEPYRIEQTGIYQIYKAVFDKKHPVVLKLCKLSNRYYKLLERQYYDTCKTN
;
A
#
# COMPACT_ATOMS: atom_id res chain seq x y z
N MET A 1 12.00 7.48 -0.37
CA MET A 1 11.37 6.81 -1.54
C MET A 1 10.67 7.87 -2.39
N ASN A 2 10.93 7.88 -3.71
CA ASN A 2 10.11 8.69 -4.63
C ASN A 2 8.95 7.81 -5.14
N TYR A 3 7.76 8.14 -4.70
CA TYR A 3 6.52 7.40 -4.97
C TYR A 3 6.26 7.26 -6.48
N PHE A 4 6.35 8.36 -7.23
CA PHE A 4 6.03 8.36 -8.67
C PHE A 4 7.10 7.68 -9.52
N GLN A 5 8.37 7.77 -9.14
CA GLN A 5 9.43 7.01 -9.81
C GLN A 5 9.23 5.50 -9.65
N LEU A 6 8.76 5.06 -8.47
CA LEU A 6 8.47 3.65 -8.24
C LEU A 6 7.24 3.22 -9.04
N LEU A 7 6.17 4.01 -9.04
CA LEU A 7 5.00 3.74 -9.88
C LEU A 7 5.38 3.63 -11.37
N ALA A 8 6.20 4.56 -11.89
CA ALA A 8 6.65 4.51 -13.29
C ALA A 8 7.47 3.26 -13.60
N LYS A 9 8.34 2.82 -12.68
CA LYS A 9 9.08 1.56 -12.83
C LYS A 9 8.14 0.36 -12.88
N LEU A 10 7.15 0.30 -12.00
CA LEU A 10 6.16 -0.77 -12.00
C LEU A 10 5.31 -0.71 -13.26
N ASP A 11 4.89 0.47 -13.70
CA ASP A 11 4.13 0.62 -14.93
C ASP A 11 4.92 0.15 -16.16
N SER A 12 6.24 0.33 -16.18
CA SER A 12 7.09 -0.19 -17.26
C SER A 12 7.04 -1.72 -17.40
N ILE A 13 6.65 -2.46 -16.34
CA ILE A 13 6.45 -3.91 -16.42
C ILE A 13 5.24 -4.20 -17.31
N TYR A 14 4.13 -3.46 -17.13
CA TYR A 14 2.94 -3.57 -17.98
C TYR A 14 3.31 -3.30 -19.45
N GLN A 15 3.93 -2.16 -19.72
CA GLN A 15 4.28 -1.75 -21.08
C GLN A 15 5.15 -2.78 -21.82
N ARG A 16 6.14 -3.36 -21.13
CA ARG A 16 7.06 -4.37 -21.73
C ARG A 16 6.43 -5.75 -21.92
N ASN A 17 5.33 -6.02 -21.25
CA ASN A 17 4.68 -7.34 -21.26
C ASN A 17 3.25 -7.27 -21.82
N GLN A 18 2.87 -6.16 -22.43
CA GLN A 18 1.58 -5.98 -23.08
C GLN A 18 1.32 -7.09 -24.10
N GLY A 19 0.12 -7.63 -24.12
CA GLY A 19 -0.26 -8.78 -24.94
C GLY A 19 0.22 -10.15 -24.41
N LYS A 20 0.89 -10.20 -23.24
CA LYS A 20 1.39 -11.46 -22.66
C LYS A 20 0.60 -11.86 -21.43
N SER A 21 0.57 -13.17 -21.17
CA SER A 21 0.14 -13.73 -19.91
C SER A 21 1.35 -13.93 -18.99
N LEU A 22 1.27 -13.48 -17.75
CA LEU A 22 2.28 -13.68 -16.72
C LEU A 22 1.72 -14.56 -15.60
N THR A 23 2.43 -15.62 -15.25
CA THR A 23 2.12 -16.34 -14.02
C THR A 23 2.32 -15.42 -12.81
N GLY A 24 1.57 -15.65 -11.72
CA GLY A 24 1.72 -14.89 -10.49
C GLY A 24 3.18 -14.84 -10.01
N ARG A 25 3.90 -15.97 -10.11
CA ARG A 25 5.33 -16.06 -9.76
C ARG A 25 6.19 -15.11 -10.62
N ASN A 26 5.98 -15.11 -11.94
CA ASN A 26 6.74 -14.24 -12.85
C ASN A 26 6.42 -12.77 -12.62
N LEU A 27 5.16 -12.45 -12.34
CA LEU A 27 4.73 -11.11 -12.02
C LEU A 27 5.39 -10.60 -10.73
N VAL A 28 5.31 -11.37 -9.65
CA VAL A 28 5.94 -11.03 -8.36
C VAL A 28 7.45 -10.86 -8.50
N GLN A 29 8.12 -11.75 -9.25
CA GLN A 29 9.56 -11.62 -9.51
C GLN A 29 9.91 -10.32 -10.25
N LYS A 30 9.11 -9.92 -11.25
CA LYS A 30 9.31 -8.65 -11.96
C LYS A 30 9.08 -7.45 -11.07
N ILE A 31 8.06 -7.48 -10.20
CA ILE A 31 7.78 -6.44 -9.22
C ILE A 31 8.95 -6.34 -8.24
N GLN A 32 9.44 -7.45 -7.69
CA GLN A 32 10.61 -7.48 -6.80
C GLN A 32 11.84 -6.84 -7.45
N GLN A 33 12.11 -7.15 -8.72
CA GLN A 33 13.26 -6.58 -9.45
C GLN A 33 13.12 -5.07 -9.70
N ALA A 34 11.90 -4.55 -9.80
CA ALA A 34 11.66 -3.12 -9.98
C ALA A 34 11.79 -2.32 -8.68
N ILE A 35 11.63 -2.97 -7.53
CA ILE A 35 11.72 -2.34 -6.21
C ILE A 35 13.18 -2.25 -5.79
N PRO A 36 13.74 -1.04 -5.60
CA PRO A 36 15.17 -0.84 -5.36
C PRO A 36 15.57 -0.98 -3.87
N PHE A 37 14.70 -1.54 -3.03
CA PHE A 37 14.89 -1.59 -1.59
C PHE A 37 15.28 -3.00 -1.15
N THR A 38 16.43 -3.11 -0.48
CA THR A 38 16.92 -4.37 0.09
C THR A 38 16.14 -4.78 1.35
N GLU A 39 15.49 -3.82 1.98
CA GLU A 39 14.65 -4.01 3.17
C GLU A 39 13.30 -4.65 2.86
N CYS A 40 12.98 -4.84 1.57
CA CYS A 40 11.68 -5.32 1.16
C CYS A 40 11.75 -6.63 0.37
N LYS A 41 10.84 -7.56 0.70
CA LYS A 41 10.58 -8.79 -0.01
C LYS A 41 9.14 -8.80 -0.52
N ILE A 42 8.95 -9.12 -1.80
CA ILE A 42 7.63 -9.32 -2.41
C ILE A 42 7.36 -10.83 -2.51
N VAL A 43 6.24 -11.26 -1.99
CA VAL A 43 5.85 -12.67 -1.99
C VAL A 43 4.53 -12.89 -2.70
N GLN A 44 4.35 -14.09 -3.24
CA GLN A 44 3.10 -14.53 -3.84
C GLN A 44 2.30 -15.34 -2.84
N ASN A 45 0.99 -15.08 -2.77
CA ASN A 45 0.04 -15.94 -2.10
C ASN A 45 -1.10 -16.36 -3.06
N ASN A 46 -1.57 -17.59 -2.95
CA ASN A 46 -2.62 -18.16 -3.79
C ASN A 46 -3.85 -18.54 -2.94
N THR A 47 -4.22 -17.69 -1.99
CA THR A 47 -5.29 -17.99 -1.01
C THR A 47 -6.62 -17.34 -1.31
N LEU A 48 -6.71 -16.42 -2.29
CA LEU A 48 -7.95 -15.73 -2.59
C LEU A 48 -9.08 -16.70 -2.99
N ALA A 49 -10.24 -16.49 -2.41
CA ALA A 49 -11.44 -17.23 -2.77
C ALA A 49 -11.78 -17.05 -4.26
N ILE A 50 -12.37 -18.11 -4.85
CA ILE A 50 -12.63 -18.26 -6.31
C ILE A 50 -13.42 -17.07 -6.91
N TYR A 51 -14.17 -16.34 -6.09
CA TYR A 51 -15.04 -15.26 -6.54
C TYR A 51 -14.42 -13.86 -6.53
N ASN A 52 -13.18 -13.74 -6.02
CA ASN A 52 -12.50 -12.46 -5.99
C ASN A 52 -11.62 -12.35 -7.24
N THR A 53 -12.05 -11.54 -8.19
CA THR A 53 -11.32 -11.28 -9.45
C THR A 53 -10.20 -10.26 -9.28
N ASN A 54 -10.17 -9.57 -8.14
CA ASN A 54 -9.16 -8.55 -7.86
C ASN A 54 -7.98 -9.16 -7.10
N LEU A 55 -6.78 -8.74 -7.47
CA LEU A 55 -5.58 -8.99 -6.69
C LEU A 55 -5.70 -8.24 -5.36
N GLN A 56 -5.23 -8.86 -4.28
CA GLN A 56 -5.13 -8.21 -2.99
C GLN A 56 -3.65 -8.01 -2.63
N VAL A 57 -3.35 -6.88 -2.06
CA VAL A 57 -2.01 -6.54 -1.57
C VAL A 57 -2.10 -6.30 -0.08
N SER A 58 -1.23 -6.95 0.67
CA SER A 58 -1.05 -6.73 2.11
C SER A 58 0.43 -6.59 2.42
N GLY A 59 0.76 -6.03 3.57
CA GLY A 59 2.13 -5.87 4.01
C GLY A 59 2.27 -6.14 5.49
N VAL A 60 3.50 -6.38 5.89
CA VAL A 60 3.91 -6.48 7.28
C VAL A 60 5.34 -5.98 7.43
N TYR A 61 5.57 -5.20 8.47
CA TYR A 61 6.89 -4.88 8.98
C TYR A 61 7.19 -5.76 10.20
N ASP A 62 8.27 -6.52 10.12
CA ASP A 62 8.76 -7.34 11.22
C ASP A 62 10.00 -6.68 11.86
N PRO A 63 9.84 -6.09 13.06
CA PRO A 63 10.94 -5.43 13.73
C PRO A 63 12.05 -6.36 14.23
N GLU A 64 11.79 -7.65 14.41
CA GLU A 64 12.82 -8.61 14.79
C GLU A 64 13.79 -8.85 13.63
N LEU A 65 13.25 -9.01 12.42
CA LEU A 65 14.08 -9.11 11.21
C LEU A 65 14.90 -7.83 10.98
N ASP A 66 14.36 -6.64 11.29
CA ASP A 66 15.09 -5.37 11.17
C ASP A 66 16.29 -5.30 12.14
N VAL A 67 16.11 -5.79 13.37
CA VAL A 67 17.23 -5.89 14.34
C VAL A 67 18.33 -6.83 13.85
N ASP A 68 17.94 -7.93 13.21
CA ASP A 68 18.86 -8.95 12.69
C ASP A 68 19.51 -8.55 11.36
N GLY A 69 19.14 -7.39 10.78
CA GLY A 69 19.66 -6.91 9.50
C GLY A 69 19.14 -7.71 8.29
N LEU A 70 18.04 -8.42 8.46
CA LEU A 70 17.31 -9.13 7.42
C LEU A 70 16.23 -8.21 6.80
N PRO A 71 15.69 -8.50 5.60
CA PRO A 71 14.60 -7.73 5.01
C PRO A 71 13.36 -7.72 5.91
N PRO A 72 13.06 -6.59 6.59
CA PRO A 72 12.00 -6.56 7.60
C PRO A 72 10.59 -6.28 7.03
N ILE A 73 10.50 -5.91 5.75
CA ILE A 73 9.24 -5.62 5.10
C ILE A 73 8.90 -6.75 4.14
N GLU A 74 7.75 -7.36 4.33
CA GLU A 74 7.17 -8.30 3.37
C GLU A 74 5.89 -7.72 2.79
N VAL A 75 5.79 -7.67 1.47
CA VAL A 75 4.55 -7.32 0.76
C VAL A 75 4.06 -8.54 0.01
N GLU A 76 2.87 -8.97 0.36
CA GLU A 76 2.20 -10.10 -0.22
C GLU A 76 1.25 -9.66 -1.33
N ILE A 77 1.35 -10.29 -2.49
CA ILE A 77 0.36 -10.15 -3.56
C ILE A 77 -0.40 -11.47 -3.66
N SER A 78 -1.69 -11.42 -3.32
CA SER A 78 -2.57 -12.57 -3.32
C SER A 78 -3.31 -12.71 -4.64
N PHE A 79 -3.27 -13.91 -5.20
CA PHE A 79 -3.91 -14.28 -6.47
C PHE A 79 -5.10 -15.22 -6.25
N PRO A 80 -6.12 -15.18 -7.13
CA PRO A 80 -7.20 -16.17 -7.13
C PRO A 80 -6.64 -17.57 -7.37
N LYS A 81 -7.09 -18.55 -6.58
CA LYS A 81 -6.62 -19.96 -6.67
C LYS A 81 -6.74 -20.59 -8.06
N LYS A 82 -7.76 -20.19 -8.84
CA LYS A 82 -8.03 -20.76 -10.17
C LYS A 82 -7.50 -19.92 -11.32
N GLN A 83 -6.91 -18.77 -11.05
CA GLN A 83 -6.40 -17.88 -12.09
C GLN A 83 -4.92 -17.58 -11.83
N PRO A 84 -4.03 -18.57 -12.11
CA PRO A 84 -2.61 -18.45 -11.83
C PRO A 84 -1.88 -17.47 -12.75
N GLU A 85 -2.58 -16.92 -13.74
CA GLU A 85 -2.04 -16.04 -14.76
C GLU A 85 -2.73 -14.67 -14.76
N PHE A 86 -1.94 -13.63 -14.91
CA PHE A 86 -2.39 -12.27 -15.11
C PHE A 86 -2.17 -11.91 -16.58
N ILE A 87 -3.28 -11.71 -17.31
CA ILE A 87 -3.23 -11.36 -18.71
C ILE A 87 -3.07 -9.84 -18.81
N LEU A 88 -2.01 -9.39 -19.48
CA LEU A 88 -1.74 -7.97 -19.70
C LEU A 88 -2.20 -7.59 -21.11
N ASP A 89 -3.51 -7.63 -21.35
CA ASP A 89 -4.11 -7.21 -22.61
C ASP A 89 -4.36 -5.69 -22.65
N ASP A 90 -4.78 -5.19 -23.81
CA ASP A 90 -5.04 -3.76 -24.05
C ASP A 90 -6.41 -3.31 -23.52
N SER A 91 -7.13 -4.16 -22.80
CA SER A 91 -8.44 -3.76 -22.28
C SER A 91 -8.33 -2.74 -21.15
N ASP A 92 -9.26 -1.80 -21.13
CA ASP A 92 -9.34 -0.79 -20.06
C ASP A 92 -9.48 -1.45 -18.69
N LEU A 93 -10.17 -2.59 -18.61
CA LEU A 93 -10.35 -3.34 -17.37
C LEU A 93 -9.01 -3.86 -16.83
N THR A 94 -8.20 -4.49 -17.68
CA THR A 94 -6.87 -5.00 -17.30
C THR A 94 -5.95 -3.86 -16.91
N ARG A 95 -5.98 -2.75 -17.64
CA ARG A 95 -5.21 -1.55 -17.32
C ARG A 95 -5.61 -0.97 -15.97
N GLN A 96 -6.89 -0.90 -15.68
CA GLN A 96 -7.39 -0.43 -14.39
C GLN A 96 -6.97 -1.36 -13.25
N GLN A 97 -7.08 -2.67 -13.43
CA GLN A 97 -6.64 -3.65 -12.43
C GLN A 97 -5.13 -3.54 -12.15
N TRP A 98 -4.33 -3.35 -13.20
CA TRP A 98 -2.91 -3.09 -13.07
C TRP A 98 -2.63 -1.82 -12.27
N ASN A 99 -3.25 -0.72 -12.63
CA ASN A 99 -3.06 0.57 -11.94
C ASN A 99 -3.44 0.47 -10.46
N ASN A 100 -4.54 -0.18 -10.15
CA ASN A 100 -4.95 -0.41 -8.76
C ASN A 100 -3.89 -1.21 -8.00
N MET A 101 -3.43 -2.32 -8.56
CA MET A 101 -2.43 -3.19 -7.94
C MET A 101 -1.11 -2.44 -7.67
N ILE A 102 -0.57 -1.70 -8.64
CA ILE A 102 0.70 -0.99 -8.42
C ILE A 102 0.57 0.14 -7.38
N VAL A 103 -0.57 0.82 -7.34
CA VAL A 103 -0.86 1.82 -6.30
C VAL A 103 -0.94 1.16 -4.93
N ASP A 104 -1.60 0.01 -4.83
CA ASP A 104 -1.69 -0.75 -3.58
C ASP A 104 -0.31 -1.25 -3.13
N VAL A 105 0.51 -1.78 -4.04
CA VAL A 105 1.89 -2.20 -3.73
C VAL A 105 2.72 -1.02 -3.20
N VAL A 106 2.70 0.13 -3.86
CA VAL A 106 3.51 1.29 -3.44
C VAL A 106 2.93 1.93 -2.18
N GLY A 107 1.60 1.95 -2.06
CA GLY A 107 0.91 2.41 -0.85
C GLY A 107 1.26 1.56 0.38
N THR A 108 1.21 0.24 0.24
CA THR A 108 1.58 -0.72 1.27
C THR A 108 3.06 -0.61 1.65
N LEU A 109 3.95 -0.56 0.66
CA LEU A 109 5.38 -0.33 0.93
C LEU A 109 5.62 0.92 1.77
N GLY A 110 4.99 2.03 1.40
CA GLY A 110 5.13 3.28 2.15
C GLY A 110 4.57 3.18 3.57
N HIS A 111 3.49 2.44 3.78
CA HIS A 111 2.91 2.13 5.09
C HIS A 111 3.93 1.41 5.97
N GLU A 112 4.51 0.32 5.47
CA GLU A 112 5.48 -0.48 6.23
C GLU A 112 6.80 0.28 6.47
N PHE A 113 7.23 1.12 5.53
CA PHE A 113 8.37 2.02 5.74
C PHE A 113 8.12 3.05 6.86
N ILE A 114 6.89 3.49 7.06
CA ILE A 114 6.54 4.35 8.20
C ILE A 114 6.72 3.58 9.50
N HIS A 115 6.20 2.35 9.61
CA HIS A 115 6.39 1.51 10.79
C HIS A 115 7.87 1.26 11.07
N MET A 116 8.66 0.89 10.07
CA MET A 116 10.10 0.74 10.20
C MET A 116 10.77 2.02 10.73
N SER A 117 10.42 3.18 10.17
CA SER A 117 10.94 4.48 10.62
C SER A 117 10.55 4.81 12.06
N GLN A 118 9.32 4.50 12.46
CA GLN A 118 8.81 4.71 13.82
C GLN A 118 9.55 3.83 14.82
N PHE A 119 9.77 2.56 14.48
CA PHE A 119 10.48 1.61 15.33
C PHE A 119 11.95 1.97 15.48
N ARG A 120 12.66 2.28 14.38
CA ARG A 120 14.05 2.72 14.38
C ARG A 120 14.26 4.02 15.19
N ARG A 121 13.33 4.99 15.09
CA ARG A 121 13.36 6.22 15.91
C ARG A 121 13.25 5.94 17.41
N ARG A 122 12.54 4.89 17.81
CA ARG A 122 12.45 4.41 19.20
C ARG A 122 13.67 3.58 19.64
N LYS A 123 14.72 3.54 18.84
CA LYS A 123 15.93 2.74 19.09
C LYS A 123 15.58 1.25 19.32
N PHE A 124 14.75 0.71 18.45
CA PHE A 124 14.29 -0.69 18.47
C PHE A 124 13.59 -1.09 19.78
N ARG A 125 12.91 -0.16 20.44
CA ARG A 125 12.12 -0.46 21.63
C ARG A 125 10.67 -0.63 21.27
N TRP A 126 10.07 -1.70 21.78
CA TRP A 126 8.64 -1.91 21.69
C TRP A 126 7.91 -0.77 22.42
N GLY A 127 7.04 -0.07 21.72
CA GLY A 127 6.14 0.90 22.33
C GLY A 127 4.92 0.21 22.95
N ARG A 128 4.17 0.90 23.82
CA ARG A 128 2.88 0.42 24.31
C ARG A 128 1.79 0.28 23.24
N CYS A 129 2.15 0.56 22.01
CA CYS A 129 1.24 0.66 20.85
C CYS A 129 1.35 -0.51 19.88
N TYR A 130 2.05 -1.58 20.19
CA TYR A 130 2.10 -2.77 19.35
C TYR A 130 1.10 -3.79 19.87
N ILE A 131 0.04 -4.02 19.12
CA ILE A 131 -0.92 -5.11 19.35
C ILE A 131 -0.66 -6.13 18.25
N SER A 132 -0.31 -7.35 18.61
CA SER A 132 -0.17 -8.43 17.64
C SER A 132 -1.53 -8.71 16.99
N ASN A 133 -1.55 -8.87 15.67
CA ASN A 133 -2.74 -9.10 14.83
C ASN A 133 -3.62 -10.32 15.22
N SER A 134 -3.32 -11.03 16.28
CA SER A 134 -4.01 -12.27 16.65
C SER A 134 -5.31 -12.08 17.47
N GLN A 135 -5.75 -10.85 17.77
CA GLN A 135 -6.84 -10.60 18.73
C GLN A 135 -8.02 -9.75 18.25
N THR A 136 -8.09 -9.32 17.01
CA THR A 136 -9.09 -8.35 16.55
C THR A 136 -10.33 -9.02 15.99
N GLN A 137 -11.35 -9.29 16.82
CA GLN A 137 -12.68 -9.72 16.34
C GLN A 137 -13.85 -8.83 16.81
N ALA A 138 -13.64 -7.91 17.74
CA ALA A 138 -14.67 -7.01 18.23
C ALA A 138 -14.46 -5.56 17.78
N VAL A 139 -15.54 -4.75 17.71
CA VAL A 139 -15.46 -3.32 17.37
C VAL A 139 -14.55 -2.56 18.33
N SER A 140 -14.52 -2.94 19.63
CA SER A 140 -13.61 -2.39 20.64
C SER A 140 -12.14 -2.62 20.27
N ASP A 141 -11.82 -3.82 19.79
CA ASP A 141 -10.47 -4.19 19.39
C ASP A 141 -10.06 -3.44 18.11
N ALA A 142 -11.01 -3.26 17.18
CA ALA A 142 -10.80 -2.44 16.00
C ALA A 142 -10.53 -0.97 16.35
N GLN A 143 -11.26 -0.40 17.32
CA GLN A 143 -11.00 0.97 17.81
C GLN A 143 -9.63 1.08 18.47
N GLU A 144 -9.24 0.08 19.26
CA GLU A 144 -7.94 0.03 19.89
C GLU A 144 -6.83 -0.02 18.84
N TYR A 145 -6.91 -0.91 17.84
CA TYR A 145 -5.94 -1.05 16.78
C TYR A 145 -5.86 0.22 15.91
N TYR A 146 -6.96 0.62 15.28
CA TYR A 146 -6.96 1.79 14.38
C TYR A 146 -6.75 3.12 15.11
N GLY A 147 -6.91 3.17 16.44
CA GLY A 147 -6.65 4.32 17.28
C GLY A 147 -5.18 4.49 17.66
N ILE A 148 -4.32 3.48 17.44
CA ILE A 148 -2.89 3.56 17.73
C ILE A 148 -2.26 4.68 16.91
N PRO A 149 -1.52 5.63 17.52
CA PRO A 149 -0.93 6.76 16.80
C PRO A 149 -0.03 6.39 15.63
N ASP A 150 0.69 5.27 15.71
CA ASP A 150 1.55 4.76 14.67
C ASP A 150 0.73 4.25 13.47
N GLU A 151 -0.36 3.53 13.74
CA GLU A 151 -1.29 3.05 12.71
C GLU A 151 -2.00 4.21 12.01
N VAL A 152 -2.46 5.21 12.78
CA VAL A 152 -3.07 6.41 12.19
C VAL A 152 -2.12 7.12 11.22
N ASP A 153 -0.82 7.18 11.56
CA ASP A 153 0.21 7.81 10.70
C ASP A 153 0.46 6.97 9.43
N ALA A 154 0.60 5.66 9.56
CA ALA A 154 0.83 4.75 8.45
C ALA A 154 -0.39 4.67 7.50
N TYR A 155 -1.61 4.56 8.04
CA TYR A 155 -2.84 4.61 7.24
C TYR A 155 -3.09 5.99 6.60
N ALA A 156 -2.63 7.07 7.21
CA ALA A 156 -2.70 8.39 6.59
C ALA A 156 -1.83 8.48 5.31
N TRP A 157 -0.69 7.80 5.29
CA TRP A 157 0.10 7.64 4.06
C TRP A 157 -0.66 6.84 3.00
N THR A 158 -1.25 5.70 3.37
CA THR A 158 -2.03 4.87 2.44
C THR A 158 -3.21 5.66 1.86
N ALA A 159 -3.92 6.43 2.69
CA ALA A 159 -4.99 7.31 2.22
C ALA A 159 -4.48 8.37 1.24
N ALA A 160 -3.32 8.99 1.51
CA ALA A 160 -2.71 9.95 0.61
C ALA A 160 -2.30 9.33 -0.72
N ALA A 161 -1.75 8.11 -0.71
CA ALA A 161 -1.45 7.35 -1.93
C ALA A 161 -2.72 7.08 -2.75
N ASN A 162 -3.83 6.71 -2.11
CA ASN A 162 -5.12 6.56 -2.79
C ASN A 162 -5.64 7.90 -3.36
N MET A 163 -5.44 9.03 -2.67
CA MET A 163 -5.82 10.35 -3.21
C MET A 163 -5.05 10.69 -4.48
N THR A 164 -3.74 10.39 -4.52
CA THR A 164 -2.92 10.62 -5.73
C THR A 164 -3.29 9.72 -6.89
N HIS A 165 -3.92 8.56 -6.63
CA HIS A 165 -4.43 7.68 -7.69
C HIS A 165 -5.48 8.41 -8.56
N GLY A 166 -6.35 9.21 -7.95
CA GLY A 166 -7.27 10.06 -8.70
C GLY A 166 -6.55 11.06 -9.61
N LEU A 167 -5.47 11.67 -9.11
CA LEU A 167 -4.66 12.61 -9.89
C LEU A 167 -4.03 11.94 -11.13
N ILE A 168 -3.52 10.71 -10.98
CA ILE A 168 -2.90 9.96 -12.07
C ILE A 168 -3.91 9.55 -13.14
N ASN A 169 -5.08 9.06 -12.72
CA ASN A 169 -6.07 8.48 -13.64
C ASN A 169 -7.02 9.52 -14.24
N ASN A 170 -7.40 10.54 -13.48
CA ASN A 170 -8.46 11.47 -13.83
C ASN A 170 -7.99 12.93 -13.93
N GLY A 171 -6.72 13.21 -13.63
CA GLY A 171 -6.18 14.57 -13.55
C GLY A 171 -6.60 15.35 -12.30
N GLU A 172 -7.44 14.76 -11.45
CA GLU A 172 -7.90 15.35 -10.20
C GLU A 172 -7.73 14.37 -9.03
N PRO A 173 -7.27 14.84 -7.85
CA PRO A 173 -7.11 13.97 -6.70
C PRO A 173 -8.46 13.49 -6.18
N TYR A 174 -8.51 12.26 -5.68
CA TYR A 174 -9.66 11.85 -4.88
C TYR A 174 -9.71 12.66 -3.57
N ARG A 175 -10.92 12.95 -3.11
CA ARG A 175 -11.10 13.45 -1.75
C ARG A 175 -10.82 12.31 -0.76
N ILE A 176 -10.36 12.64 0.43
CA ILE A 176 -10.08 11.62 1.45
C ILE A 176 -11.30 10.74 1.74
N GLU A 177 -12.51 11.31 1.69
CA GLU A 177 -13.75 10.60 1.92
C GLU A 177 -14.06 9.52 0.87
N GLN A 178 -13.40 9.56 -0.27
CA GLN A 178 -13.51 8.57 -1.35
C GLN A 178 -12.52 7.42 -1.19
N THR A 179 -11.57 7.52 -0.26
CA THR A 179 -10.58 6.46 -0.02
C THR A 179 -11.15 5.35 0.85
N GLY A 180 -10.76 4.09 0.56
CA GLY A 180 -11.15 2.94 1.36
C GLY A 180 -10.72 3.06 2.82
N ILE A 181 -9.56 3.65 3.07
CA ILE A 181 -9.04 3.89 4.43
C ILE A 181 -9.97 4.80 5.23
N TYR A 182 -10.44 5.89 4.65
CA TYR A 182 -11.39 6.76 5.36
C TYR A 182 -12.70 6.03 5.68
N GLN A 183 -13.20 5.18 4.76
CA GLN A 183 -14.42 4.42 5.01
C GLN A 183 -14.25 3.41 6.15
N ILE A 184 -13.08 2.75 6.27
CA ILE A 184 -12.74 1.88 7.41
C ILE A 184 -12.77 2.69 8.70
N TYR A 185 -12.06 3.82 8.77
CA TYR A 185 -12.03 4.66 9.96
C TYR A 185 -13.40 5.20 10.35
N LYS A 186 -14.24 5.57 9.36
CA LYS A 186 -15.61 6.02 9.59
C LYS A 186 -16.52 4.90 10.10
N ALA A 187 -16.26 3.65 9.71
CA ALA A 187 -17.03 2.50 10.22
C ALA A 187 -16.65 2.15 11.68
N VAL A 188 -15.40 2.41 12.07
CA VAL A 188 -14.87 2.11 13.41
C VAL A 188 -15.09 3.28 14.40
N PHE A 189 -15.00 4.52 13.92
CA PHE A 189 -15.09 5.74 14.71
C PHE A 189 -16.18 6.68 14.20
N ASP A 190 -16.73 7.50 15.08
CA ASP A 190 -17.57 8.62 14.65
C ASP A 190 -16.77 9.60 13.79
N LYS A 191 -17.41 10.19 12.78
CA LYS A 191 -16.80 11.18 11.85
C LYS A 191 -16.09 12.33 12.56
N LYS A 192 -16.56 12.74 13.74
CA LYS A 192 -15.97 13.80 14.55
C LYS A 192 -14.94 13.31 15.56
N HIS A 193 -14.67 12.01 15.60
CA HIS A 193 -13.73 11.43 16.54
C HIS A 193 -12.31 11.99 16.29
N PRO A 194 -11.54 12.33 17.35
CA PRO A 194 -10.19 12.91 17.20
C PRO A 194 -9.24 12.08 16.33
N VAL A 195 -9.37 10.76 16.35
CA VAL A 195 -8.60 9.83 15.51
C VAL A 195 -8.87 10.07 14.02
N VAL A 196 -10.16 10.21 13.62
CA VAL A 196 -10.54 10.49 12.21
C VAL A 196 -10.04 11.87 11.77
N LEU A 197 -10.16 12.88 12.64
CA LEU A 197 -9.64 14.21 12.36
C LEU A 197 -8.12 14.22 12.19
N LYS A 198 -7.41 13.44 13.02
CA LYS A 198 -5.96 13.25 12.91
C LYS A 198 -5.58 12.55 11.60
N LEU A 199 -6.28 11.47 11.24
CA LEU A 199 -6.11 10.78 9.95
C LEU A 199 -6.23 11.78 8.80
N CYS A 200 -7.32 12.55 8.72
CA CYS A 200 -7.54 13.53 7.66
C CYS A 200 -6.42 14.58 7.58
N LYS A 201 -5.97 15.10 8.73
CA LYS A 201 -4.88 16.08 8.79
C LYS A 201 -3.57 15.51 8.27
N LEU A 202 -3.21 14.29 8.67
CA LEU A 202 -1.98 13.63 8.25
C LEU A 202 -2.05 13.24 6.77
N SER A 203 -3.17 12.68 6.30
CA SER A 203 -3.37 12.33 4.89
C SER A 203 -3.21 13.55 3.98
N ASN A 204 -3.78 14.69 4.33
CA ASN A 204 -3.59 15.92 3.56
C ASN A 204 -2.13 16.40 3.56
N ARG A 205 -1.39 16.20 4.66
CA ARG A 205 0.04 16.50 4.72
C ARG A 205 0.85 15.60 3.79
N TYR A 206 0.61 14.30 3.81
CA TYR A 206 1.27 13.35 2.92
C TYR A 206 0.87 13.56 1.47
N TYR A 207 -0.40 13.82 1.20
CA TYR A 207 -0.87 14.15 -0.15
C TYR A 207 -0.09 15.33 -0.74
N LYS A 208 0.09 16.44 0.01
CA LYS A 208 0.88 17.59 -0.46
C LYS A 208 2.34 17.25 -0.77
N LEU A 209 2.93 16.30 -0.05
CA LEU A 209 4.28 15.81 -0.35
C LEU A 209 4.31 15.01 -1.65
N LEU A 210 3.32 14.12 -1.84
CA LEU A 210 3.19 13.32 -3.05
C LEU A 210 2.86 14.18 -4.26
N GLU A 211 1.96 15.14 -4.12
CA GLU A 211 1.61 16.09 -5.19
C GLU A 211 2.83 16.86 -5.70
N ARG A 212 3.71 17.32 -4.81
CA ARG A 212 4.98 17.96 -5.21
C ARG A 212 5.87 17.00 -6.00
N GLN A 213 6.03 15.76 -5.53
CA GLN A 213 6.80 14.75 -6.26
C GLN A 213 6.23 14.49 -7.65
N TYR A 214 4.89 14.49 -7.80
CA TYR A 214 4.22 14.34 -9.09
C TYR A 214 4.63 15.45 -10.06
N TYR A 215 4.46 16.72 -9.65
CA TYR A 215 4.80 17.85 -10.51
C TYR A 215 6.30 17.94 -10.81
N ASP A 216 7.16 17.56 -9.88
CA ASP A 216 8.61 17.52 -10.14
C ASP A 216 8.96 16.42 -11.15
N THR A 217 8.29 15.27 -11.10
CA THR A 217 8.48 14.18 -12.08
C THR A 217 7.98 14.60 -13.46
N CYS A 218 6.85 15.30 -13.56
CA CYS A 218 6.33 15.80 -14.84
C CYS A 218 7.20 16.87 -15.50
N LYS A 219 8.00 17.63 -14.74
CA LYS A 219 8.92 18.65 -15.29
C LYS A 219 10.22 18.07 -15.85
N THR A 220 10.58 16.86 -15.47
CA THR A 220 11.84 16.20 -15.85
C THR A 220 11.70 15.24 -17.03
N ASN A 221 10.49 15.00 -17.48
CA ASN A 221 10.14 14.24 -18.68
C ASN A 221 9.67 15.17 -19.80
#